data_9cb16002480b8755b8f0acf650dc29b2
#
_entry.id   9cb16002480b8755b8f0acf650dc29b2
#
_cell.length_a   1.000
_cell.length_b   1.000
_cell.length_c   1.000
_cell.angle_alpha   90.00
_cell.angle_beta   90.00
_cell.angle_gamma   90.00
#
_symmetry.space_group_name_H-M   'P 1'
#
loop_
_entity.id
_entity.type
_entity.pdbx_description
1 polymer ?
#
loop_
_entity_poly.entity_id
_entity_poly.type
_entity_poly.pdbx_seq_one_letter_code
_entity_poly.pdbx_strand_id
1 'polypeptide(L)' 'MPSETPFRDVEKLLKQAGYLLARVNGSHHIFTKPGRQPLSIPVHRGKVKPFYVRQIEKLRDEERGQQGEG' A
#
# COMPACT_ATOMS: atom_id res chain seq x y z
N MET A 1 18.55 6.00 8.10
CA MET A 1 17.51 7.00 8.06
C MET A 1 16.35 6.57 7.19
N PRO A 2 15.14 6.62 7.69
CA PRO A 2 14.01 6.28 6.84
C PRO A 2 13.90 7.29 5.72
N SER A 3 13.72 6.80 4.52
CA SER A 3 13.57 7.64 3.36
C SER A 3 12.24 7.32 2.70
N GLU A 4 11.78 8.25 1.89
CA GLU A 4 10.54 8.05 1.17
C GLU A 4 10.74 7.01 0.08
N THR A 5 9.69 6.25 -0.19
CA THR A 5 9.73 5.16 -1.16
C THR A 5 9.02 5.59 -2.43
N PRO A 6 9.58 5.30 -3.61
CA PRO A 6 8.89 5.62 -4.86
C PRO A 6 7.52 4.96 -4.92
N PHE A 7 6.56 5.69 -5.48
CA PHE A 7 5.18 5.20 -5.53
C PHE A 7 5.07 3.86 -6.25
N ARG A 8 5.85 3.66 -7.32
CA ARG A 8 5.76 2.40 -8.07
C ARG A 8 6.10 1.20 -7.20
N ASP A 9 7.04 1.37 -6.27
CA ASP A 9 7.40 0.29 -5.35
C ASP A 9 6.28 0.05 -4.35
N VAL A 10 5.66 1.13 -3.88
CA VAL A 10 4.53 1.02 -2.97
C VAL A 10 3.35 0.35 -3.66
N GLU A 11 3.14 0.67 -4.93
CA GLU A 11 2.05 0.05 -5.69
C GLU A 11 2.26 -1.46 -5.80
N LYS A 12 3.50 -1.89 -5.99
CA LYS A 12 3.80 -3.32 -6.03
C LYS A 12 3.47 -3.98 -4.70
N LEU A 13 3.84 -3.34 -3.59
CA LEU A 13 3.52 -3.87 -2.28
C LEU A 13 2.02 -4.00 -2.08
N LEU A 14 1.28 -2.99 -2.51
CA LEU A 14 -0.18 -3.02 -2.38
C LEU A 14 -0.78 -4.14 -3.22
N LYS A 15 -0.27 -4.34 -4.42
CA LYS A 15 -0.75 -5.45 -5.24
C LYS A 15 -0.46 -6.79 -4.58
N GLN A 16 0.70 -6.94 -3.96
CA GLN A 16 1.02 -8.17 -3.24
C GLN A 16 0.08 -8.39 -2.06
N ALA A 17 -0.44 -7.31 -1.49
CA ALA A 17 -1.40 -7.39 -0.40
C ALA A 17 -2.84 -7.54 -0.90
N GLY A 18 -3.04 -7.57 -2.21
CA GLY A 18 -4.36 -7.76 -2.80
C GLY A 18 -5.11 -6.48 -3.09
N TYR A 19 -4.47 -5.32 -3.00
CA TYR A 19 -5.10 -4.03 -3.24
C TYR A 19 -4.83 -3.54 -4.66
N LEU A 20 -5.84 -2.90 -5.24
CA LEU A 20 -5.71 -2.30 -6.56
C LEU A 20 -6.09 -0.83 -6.50
N LEU A 21 -5.45 -0.03 -7.34
CA LEU A 21 -5.74 1.40 -7.40
C LEU A 21 -7.14 1.60 -7.98
N ALA A 22 -8.00 2.26 -7.21
CA ALA A 22 -9.36 2.53 -7.63
C ALA A 22 -9.50 3.91 -8.27
N ARG A 23 -8.85 4.90 -7.66
CA ARG A 23 -8.93 6.25 -8.19
C ARG A 23 -7.87 7.13 -7.54
N VAL A 24 -7.63 8.28 -8.14
CA VAL A 24 -6.72 9.29 -7.62
C VAL A 24 -7.51 10.55 -7.33
N ASN A 25 -7.34 11.07 -6.12
CA ASN A 25 -8.04 12.28 -5.70
C ASN A 25 -6.99 13.25 -5.18
N GLY A 26 -6.54 14.17 -6.05
CA GLY A 26 -5.43 15.05 -5.71
C GLY A 26 -4.16 14.26 -5.52
N SER A 27 -3.52 14.45 -4.37
CA SER A 27 -2.31 13.70 -4.05
C SER A 27 -2.62 12.37 -3.36
N HIS A 28 -3.91 12.05 -3.17
CA HIS A 28 -4.30 10.81 -2.51
C HIS A 28 -4.65 9.75 -3.52
N HIS A 29 -3.99 8.63 -3.42
CA HIS A 29 -4.26 7.46 -4.27
C HIS A 29 -5.07 6.47 -3.46
N ILE A 30 -6.27 6.14 -3.95
CA ILE A 30 -7.22 5.29 -3.22
C ILE A 30 -7.11 3.87 -3.74
N PHE A 31 -6.76 2.95 -2.85
CA PHE A 31 -6.63 1.53 -3.18
C PHE A 31 -7.74 0.75 -2.50
N THR A 32 -8.25 -0.27 -3.18
CA THR A 32 -9.34 -1.09 -2.65
C THR A 32 -9.01 -2.56 -2.75
N LYS A 33 -9.61 -3.31 -1.84
CA LYS A 33 -9.50 -4.77 -1.80
C LYS A 33 -10.84 -5.31 -1.33
N PRO A 34 -11.37 -6.36 -1.97
CA PRO A 34 -12.66 -6.91 -1.55
C PRO A 34 -12.65 -7.30 -0.07
N GLY A 35 -13.69 -6.88 0.65
CA GLY A 35 -13.83 -7.21 2.06
C GLY A 35 -13.00 -6.35 3.00
N ARG A 36 -12.34 -5.32 2.49
CA ARG A 36 -11.50 -4.46 3.32
C ARG A 36 -11.84 -3.00 3.08
N GLN A 37 -11.50 -2.17 4.07
CA GLN A 37 -11.69 -0.73 3.96
C GLN A 37 -10.75 -0.16 2.91
N PRO A 38 -11.19 0.85 2.16
CA PRO A 38 -10.29 1.52 1.22
C PRO A 38 -9.11 2.16 1.93
N LEU A 39 -7.97 2.17 1.25
CA LEU A 39 -6.77 2.81 1.76
C LEU A 39 -6.49 4.07 0.96
N SER A 40 -6.26 5.17 1.65
CA SER A 40 -5.89 6.44 1.03
C SER A 40 -4.41 6.69 1.29
N ILE A 41 -3.62 6.65 0.24
CA ILE A 41 -2.16 6.79 0.35
C ILE A 41 -1.75 8.13 -0.25
N PRO A 42 -1.27 9.06 0.56
CA PRO A 42 -0.80 10.35 0.01
C PRO A 42 0.53 10.15 -0.69
N VAL A 43 0.62 10.72 -1.89
CA VAL A 43 1.84 10.62 -2.71
C VAL A 43 2.32 12.04 -2.99
N HIS A 44 3.56 12.32 -2.63
CA HIS A 44 4.17 13.62 -2.85
C HIS A 44 5.39 13.47 -3.74
N ARG A 45 5.37 14.14 -4.88
CA ARG A 45 6.48 14.08 -5.82
C ARG A 45 6.84 12.65 -6.19
N GLY A 46 5.82 11.81 -6.32
CA GLY A 46 6.01 10.42 -6.70
C GLY A 46 6.55 9.54 -5.59
N LYS A 47 6.50 10.00 -4.35
CA LYS A 47 7.04 9.23 -3.22
C LYS A 47 6.05 9.14 -2.07
N VAL A 48 6.21 8.09 -1.29
CA VAL A 48 5.33 7.78 -0.15
C VAL A 48 6.17 7.76 1.12
N LYS A 49 5.64 8.34 2.19
CA LYS A 49 6.35 8.43 3.46
C LYS A 49 6.50 7.07 4.12
N PRO A 50 7.57 6.87 4.91
CA PRO A 50 7.85 5.57 5.55
C PRO A 50 6.71 5.06 6.43
N PHE A 51 5.97 5.95 7.06
CA PHE A 51 4.85 5.56 7.91
C PHE A 51 3.85 4.70 7.13
N TYR A 52 3.50 5.16 5.94
CA TYR A 52 2.53 4.43 5.12
C TYR A 52 3.14 3.16 4.55
N VAL A 53 4.40 3.21 4.18
CA VAL A 53 5.08 2.04 3.63
C VAL A 53 5.07 0.91 4.65
N ARG A 54 5.34 1.23 5.91
CA ARG A 54 5.34 0.22 6.97
C ARG A 54 3.97 -0.41 7.15
N GLN A 55 2.91 0.40 7.09
CA GLN A 55 1.56 -0.14 7.20
C GLN A 55 1.24 -1.09 6.05
N ILE A 56 1.66 -0.70 4.84
CA ILE A 56 1.41 -1.53 3.67
C ILE A 56 2.19 -2.83 3.75
N GLU A 57 3.43 -2.77 4.23
CA GLU A 57 4.22 -3.98 4.42
C GLU A 57 3.56 -4.93 5.41
N LYS A 58 2.97 -4.38 6.45
CA LYS A 58 2.24 -5.18 7.40
C LYS A 58 1.05 -5.90 6.75
N LEU A 59 0.32 -5.17 5.94
CA LEU A 59 -0.82 -5.76 5.24
C LEU A 59 -0.37 -6.87 4.30
N ARG A 60 0.74 -6.65 3.59
CA ARG A 60 1.27 -7.68 2.72
C ARG A 60 1.69 -8.92 3.50
N ASP A 61 2.35 -8.69 4.64
CA ASP A 61 2.81 -9.81 5.46
C ASP A 61 1.65 -10.58 6.05
N GLU A 62 0.57 -9.91 6.43
CA GLU A 62 -0.63 -10.58 6.91
C GLU A 62 -1.22 -11.48 5.84
N GLU A 63 -1.24 -10.98 4.61
CA GLU A 63 -1.76 -11.77 3.48
C GLU A 63 -0.92 -13.01 3.28
N ARG A 64 0.39 -12.86 3.31
CA ARG A 64 1.31 -13.97 3.12
C ARG A 64 1.28 -14.92 4.30
N GLY A 65 1.17 -14.38 5.51
CA GLY A 65 1.10 -15.18 6.71
C GLY A 65 -0.09 -16.10 6.74
N GLN A 66 -1.22 -15.60 6.27
CA GLN A 66 -2.43 -16.43 6.21
C GLN A 66 -2.25 -17.62 5.30
N GLN A 67 -1.44 -17.48 4.27
CA GLN A 67 -1.18 -18.58 3.36
C GLN A 67 -0.10 -19.51 3.89
N GLY A 68 0.89 -18.96 4.55
CA GLY A 68 2.04 -19.72 4.98
C GLY A 68 1.86 -20.42 6.31
N GLU A 69 1.04 -19.86 7.16
CA GLU A 69 0.89 -20.40 8.50
C GLU A 69 0.01 -21.63 8.58
N GLY A 70 -0.77 -21.78 7.60
CA GLY A 70 -1.56 -22.99 7.60
C GLY A 70 -2.15 -23.34 8.93
#